data_629ebefba2c9c7ffd2892e4124b4cb01
#
_entry.id   629ebefba2c9c7ffd2892e4124b4cb01
#
_cell.length_a   1.000
_cell.length_b   1.000
_cell.length_c   1.000
_cell.angle_alpha   90.00
_cell.angle_beta   90.00
_cell.angle_gamma   90.00
#
_symmetry.space_group_name_H-M   'P 1'
#
loop_
_entity.id
_entity.type
_entity.pdbx_description
1 polymer ?
#
loop_
_entity_poly.entity_id
_entity_poly.type
_entity_poly.pdbx_seq_one_letter_code
_entity_poly.pdbx_strand_id
1 'polypeptide(L)'
;MNVIFIEPGFPANQKQFVRALASIGANVIGIGERPYEWLDEETRGWLGSYQQIASVTDEAALEWAVRKAQESHWIDRMEAVVEAHVLPAAHVRERCTIPGTSSRTAYLCRDKVAMKEVLRNAGVPTAASAGVSSLADAIDFGRHVGYPLIIKPRDAAGAAGTYRANDESELVSVAQGCGLADGAPVAIEEFVEGHEGFYDTLTVEGEVGHEFISHYYPNVLEAMRARWISPQIISTNRIHEPGYDQIKAMGKRVVEALGLQTSATHMEWFLGAKGLRFSEIGCRPPGVGQWESYCAGNEFDLYREWAMAVCHLRTDQQPTRRFSCGIIALRPERDGNIFSYTGLEDVYKDYGDNIVEQYFPEPGTATQGVEAGYMANAWLRVRHTDFDVLRRILNDIGERVGVRAG
;
A
#
# COMPACT_ATOMS: atom_id res chain seq x y z
N MET A 1 -18.73 -1.33 -20.99
CA MET A 1 -18.57 -0.23 -19.99
C MET A 1 -17.37 0.60 -20.39
N ASN A 2 -17.46 1.93 -20.24
CA ASN A 2 -16.32 2.83 -20.44
C ASN A 2 -15.74 3.19 -19.07
N VAL A 3 -14.46 2.89 -18.87
CA VAL A 3 -13.76 3.08 -17.61
C VAL A 3 -12.57 4.00 -17.82
N ILE A 4 -12.53 5.12 -17.13
CA ILE A 4 -11.34 5.95 -17.06
C ILE A 4 -10.41 5.34 -16.02
N PHE A 5 -9.15 5.09 -16.39
CA PHE A 5 -8.09 4.65 -15.51
C PHE A 5 -6.97 5.69 -15.43
N ILE A 6 -6.66 6.13 -14.21
CA ILE A 6 -5.70 7.21 -13.96
C ILE A 6 -4.29 6.63 -13.86
N GLU A 7 -3.36 7.21 -14.59
CA GLU A 7 -1.92 6.90 -14.65
C GLU A 7 -1.63 5.42 -14.96
N PRO A 8 -2.00 4.93 -16.16
CA PRO A 8 -1.77 3.53 -16.55
C PRO A 8 -0.28 3.15 -16.67
N GLY A 9 0.61 4.13 -16.78
CA GLY A 9 2.03 3.92 -17.05
C GLY A 9 2.94 3.87 -15.82
N PHE A 10 2.45 4.26 -14.64
CA PHE A 10 3.30 4.32 -13.44
C PHE A 10 2.49 4.24 -12.13
N PRO A 11 2.97 3.48 -11.13
CA PRO A 11 4.09 2.52 -11.16
C PRO A 11 3.86 1.32 -12.10
N ALA A 12 4.89 0.51 -12.33
CA ALA A 12 4.89 -0.54 -13.36
C ALA A 12 3.75 -1.57 -13.26
N ASN A 13 3.23 -1.81 -12.05
CA ASN A 13 2.11 -2.74 -11.82
C ASN A 13 0.75 -2.18 -12.26
N GLN A 14 0.64 -0.87 -12.60
CA GLN A 14 -0.61 -0.26 -13.09
C GLN A 14 -1.15 -0.97 -14.34
N LYS A 15 -0.27 -1.47 -15.18
CA LYS A 15 -0.66 -2.23 -16.36
C LYS A 15 -1.52 -3.46 -16.04
N GLN A 16 -1.38 -4.07 -14.86
CA GLN A 16 -2.19 -5.22 -14.47
C GLN A 16 -3.67 -4.84 -14.22
N PHE A 17 -3.93 -3.63 -13.72
CA PHE A 17 -5.30 -3.12 -13.58
C PHE A 17 -5.92 -2.82 -14.95
N VAL A 18 -5.14 -2.21 -15.86
CA VAL A 18 -5.57 -1.97 -17.25
C VAL A 18 -5.88 -3.29 -17.96
N ARG A 19 -4.97 -4.27 -17.87
CA ARG A 19 -5.18 -5.63 -18.38
C ARG A 19 -6.47 -6.24 -17.84
N ALA A 20 -6.69 -6.13 -16.53
CA ALA A 20 -7.85 -6.70 -15.86
C ALA A 20 -9.16 -6.07 -16.36
N LEU A 21 -9.23 -4.76 -16.47
CA LEU A 21 -10.39 -4.06 -17.06
C LEU A 21 -10.64 -4.49 -18.50
N ALA A 22 -9.60 -4.53 -19.33
CA ALA A 22 -9.72 -4.97 -20.72
C ALA A 22 -10.17 -6.44 -20.80
N SER A 23 -9.68 -7.32 -19.90
CA SER A 23 -10.03 -8.75 -19.91
C SER A 23 -11.48 -9.05 -19.64
N ILE A 24 -12.22 -8.14 -19.00
CA ILE A 24 -13.67 -8.26 -18.76
C ILE A 24 -14.50 -7.50 -19.82
N GLY A 25 -13.86 -7.01 -20.88
CA GLY A 25 -14.52 -6.30 -21.99
C GLY A 25 -14.81 -4.83 -21.73
N ALA A 26 -14.17 -4.20 -20.75
CA ALA A 26 -14.28 -2.75 -20.57
C ALA A 26 -13.47 -2.00 -21.65
N ASN A 27 -14.04 -0.90 -22.16
CA ASN A 27 -13.30 0.08 -22.95
C ASN A 27 -12.52 0.97 -21.97
N VAL A 28 -11.20 0.81 -21.92
CA VAL A 28 -10.35 1.51 -20.96
C VAL A 28 -9.82 2.80 -21.57
N ILE A 29 -10.16 3.93 -20.97
CA ILE A 29 -9.70 5.27 -21.35
C ILE A 29 -8.60 5.66 -20.36
N GLY A 30 -7.34 5.67 -20.79
CA GLY A 30 -6.21 6.09 -19.96
C GLY A 30 -6.12 7.61 -19.86
N ILE A 31 -5.89 8.15 -18.64
CA ILE A 31 -5.45 9.53 -18.44
C ILE A 31 -4.15 9.47 -17.63
N GLY A 32 -3.07 10.03 -18.14
CA GLY A 32 -1.76 9.96 -17.48
C GLY A 32 -0.83 11.10 -17.86
N GLU A 33 0.31 11.16 -17.20
CA GLU A 33 1.31 12.22 -17.36
C GLU A 33 2.32 11.91 -18.46
N ARG A 34 2.59 10.62 -18.71
CA ARG A 34 3.57 10.18 -19.70
C ARG A 34 3.03 10.29 -21.11
N PRO A 35 3.90 10.57 -22.10
CA PRO A 35 3.54 10.42 -23.54
C PRO A 35 3.05 9.00 -23.83
N TYR A 36 2.03 8.88 -24.68
CA TYR A 36 1.45 7.58 -25.06
C TYR A 36 2.52 6.58 -25.59
N GLU A 37 3.49 7.09 -26.32
CA GLU A 37 4.58 6.32 -26.91
C GLU A 37 5.54 5.69 -25.87
N TRP A 38 5.51 6.20 -24.63
CA TRP A 38 6.33 5.71 -23.52
C TRP A 38 5.64 4.61 -22.71
N LEU A 39 4.35 4.37 -22.97
CA LEU A 39 3.66 3.22 -22.43
C LEU A 39 4.17 1.96 -23.14
N ASP A 40 4.30 0.84 -22.41
CA ASP A 40 4.65 -0.43 -23.03
C ASP A 40 3.56 -0.89 -24.04
N GLU A 41 3.95 -1.74 -24.98
CA GLU A 41 3.10 -2.18 -26.07
C GLU A 41 1.83 -2.90 -25.60
N GLU A 42 1.96 -3.71 -24.54
CA GLU A 42 0.82 -4.44 -23.96
C GLU A 42 -0.20 -3.45 -23.40
N THR A 43 0.26 -2.48 -22.58
CA THR A 43 -0.62 -1.45 -22.01
C THR A 43 -1.31 -0.65 -23.10
N ARG A 44 -0.61 -0.25 -24.16
CA ARG A 44 -1.21 0.44 -25.32
C ARG A 44 -2.27 -0.41 -26.02
N GLY A 45 -2.02 -1.73 -26.11
CA GLY A 45 -2.96 -2.68 -26.72
C GLY A 45 -4.27 -2.87 -25.93
N TRP A 46 -4.26 -2.64 -24.63
CA TRP A 46 -5.44 -2.74 -23.77
C TRP A 46 -6.22 -1.42 -23.63
N LEU A 47 -5.64 -0.29 -23.99
CA LEU A 47 -6.30 1.01 -23.95
C LEU A 47 -7.14 1.24 -25.22
N GLY A 48 -8.40 1.63 -25.06
CA GLY A 48 -9.25 2.09 -26.16
C GLY A 48 -8.90 3.52 -26.61
N SER A 49 -8.44 4.35 -25.68
CA SER A 49 -7.91 5.69 -25.94
C SER A 49 -7.04 6.17 -24.79
N TYR A 50 -6.26 7.24 -25.02
CA TYR A 50 -5.39 7.83 -24.02
C TYR A 50 -5.37 9.35 -24.14
N GLN A 51 -5.44 10.03 -22.99
CA GLN A 51 -5.30 11.47 -22.90
C GLN A 51 -4.12 11.81 -21.99
N GLN A 52 -3.09 12.44 -22.53
CA GLN A 52 -1.99 12.98 -21.74
C GLN A 52 -2.39 14.31 -21.09
N ILE A 53 -2.02 14.49 -19.82
CA ILE A 53 -2.12 15.76 -19.07
C ILE A 53 -0.81 16.04 -18.32
N ALA A 54 -0.64 17.28 -17.85
CA ALA A 54 0.58 17.69 -17.17
C ALA A 54 0.75 17.04 -15.79
N SER A 55 -0.35 16.93 -15.02
CA SER A 55 -0.36 16.21 -13.75
C SER A 55 -1.76 15.62 -13.47
N VAL A 56 -1.79 14.37 -13.03
CA VAL A 56 -3.03 13.69 -12.62
C VAL A 56 -3.50 14.10 -11.21
N THR A 57 -2.65 14.83 -10.47
CA THR A 57 -3.01 15.44 -9.19
C THR A 57 -3.50 16.89 -9.33
N ASP A 58 -3.34 17.50 -10.52
CA ASP A 58 -3.99 18.76 -10.86
C ASP A 58 -5.45 18.47 -11.22
N GLU A 59 -6.35 18.77 -10.27
CA GLU A 59 -7.77 18.50 -10.42
C GLU A 59 -8.41 19.25 -11.61
N ALA A 60 -7.93 20.43 -11.98
CA ALA A 60 -8.46 21.18 -13.10
C ALA A 60 -8.08 20.52 -14.45
N ALA A 61 -6.81 20.09 -14.58
CA ALA A 61 -6.34 19.36 -15.75
C ALA A 61 -7.04 18.00 -15.87
N LEU A 62 -7.20 17.29 -14.74
CA LEU A 62 -7.87 16.00 -14.70
C LEU A 62 -9.36 16.14 -15.05
N GLU A 63 -10.06 17.11 -14.47
CA GLU A 63 -11.47 17.37 -14.79
C GLU A 63 -11.67 17.71 -16.28
N TRP A 64 -10.80 18.54 -16.84
CA TRP A 64 -10.84 18.86 -18.27
C TRP A 64 -10.72 17.59 -19.13
N ALA A 65 -9.78 16.70 -18.82
CA ALA A 65 -9.59 15.46 -19.57
C ALA A 65 -10.80 14.51 -19.45
N VAL A 66 -11.37 14.41 -18.24
CA VAL A 66 -12.58 13.62 -18.00
C VAL A 66 -13.77 14.16 -18.77
N ARG A 67 -14.03 15.49 -18.74
CA ARG A 67 -15.12 16.11 -19.49
C ARG A 67 -14.94 15.92 -20.99
N LYS A 68 -13.72 16.02 -21.49
CA LYS A 68 -13.41 15.74 -22.89
C LYS A 68 -13.73 14.29 -23.28
N ALA A 69 -13.44 13.33 -22.42
CA ALA A 69 -13.83 11.93 -22.64
C ALA A 69 -15.36 11.77 -22.64
N GLN A 70 -16.08 12.51 -21.79
CA GLN A 70 -17.55 12.52 -21.71
C GLN A 70 -18.23 13.12 -22.95
N GLU A 71 -17.55 13.94 -23.75
CA GLU A 71 -18.09 14.42 -25.04
C GLU A 71 -18.37 13.28 -26.05
N SER A 72 -17.60 12.19 -25.94
CA SER A 72 -17.66 11.06 -26.87
C SER A 72 -18.19 9.77 -26.26
N HIS A 73 -18.16 9.64 -24.92
CA HIS A 73 -18.50 8.42 -24.21
C HIS A 73 -19.31 8.71 -22.95
N TRP A 74 -20.29 7.86 -22.66
CA TRP A 74 -20.82 7.76 -21.31
C TRP A 74 -19.77 7.04 -20.44
N ILE A 75 -19.31 7.68 -19.37
CA ILE A 75 -18.29 7.13 -18.47
C ILE A 75 -18.97 6.44 -17.30
N ASP A 76 -18.80 5.12 -17.21
CA ASP A 76 -19.43 4.29 -16.18
C ASP A 76 -18.64 4.30 -14.87
N ARG A 77 -17.29 4.35 -14.94
CA ARG A 77 -16.37 4.34 -13.79
C ARG A 77 -15.13 5.18 -14.08
N MET A 78 -14.51 5.65 -13.02
CA MET A 78 -13.20 6.30 -13.05
C MET A 78 -12.39 5.82 -11.84
N GLU A 79 -11.25 5.17 -12.09
CA GLU A 79 -10.46 4.51 -11.05
C GLU A 79 -9.04 5.05 -10.96
N ALA A 80 -8.58 5.19 -9.70
CA ALA A 80 -7.22 5.55 -9.34
C ALA A 80 -6.76 4.65 -8.19
N VAL A 81 -5.61 3.99 -8.35
CA VAL A 81 -5.10 2.99 -7.42
C VAL A 81 -3.74 3.37 -6.81
N VAL A 82 -3.29 4.60 -7.03
CA VAL A 82 -2.10 5.18 -6.41
C VAL A 82 -2.54 6.19 -5.34
N GLU A 83 -1.90 6.16 -4.19
CA GLU A 83 -2.25 6.97 -3.01
C GLU A 83 -2.47 8.46 -3.32
N ALA A 84 -1.52 9.08 -4.06
CA ALA A 84 -1.59 10.49 -4.41
C ALA A 84 -2.75 10.84 -5.34
N HIS A 85 -3.27 9.87 -6.10
CA HIS A 85 -4.29 10.09 -7.11
C HIS A 85 -5.72 9.88 -6.60
N VAL A 86 -5.89 9.19 -5.46
CA VAL A 86 -7.21 8.77 -4.96
C VAL A 86 -8.12 9.96 -4.64
N LEU A 87 -7.61 10.95 -3.89
CA LEU A 87 -8.42 12.11 -3.49
C LEU A 87 -8.73 13.04 -4.65
N PRO A 88 -7.76 13.45 -5.51
CA PRO A 88 -8.06 14.22 -6.73
C PRO A 88 -9.06 13.52 -7.64
N ALA A 89 -8.91 12.20 -7.85
CA ALA A 89 -9.85 11.42 -8.64
C ALA A 89 -11.26 11.41 -8.03
N ALA A 90 -11.39 11.32 -6.70
CA ALA A 90 -12.69 11.36 -6.03
C ALA A 90 -13.39 12.71 -6.20
N HIS A 91 -12.66 13.83 -6.07
CA HIS A 91 -13.20 15.17 -6.30
C HIS A 91 -13.69 15.33 -7.74
N VAL A 92 -12.89 14.89 -8.73
CA VAL A 92 -13.27 15.00 -10.15
C VAL A 92 -14.44 14.09 -10.48
N ARG A 93 -14.51 12.86 -9.92
CA ARG A 93 -15.68 11.97 -10.07
C ARG A 93 -16.97 12.65 -9.66
N GLU A 94 -16.99 13.29 -8.49
CA GLU A 94 -18.19 13.98 -8.01
C GLU A 94 -18.58 15.14 -8.92
N ARG A 95 -17.62 15.99 -9.33
CA ARG A 95 -17.90 17.12 -10.25
C ARG A 95 -18.35 16.68 -11.65
N CYS A 96 -17.88 15.50 -12.09
CA CYS A 96 -18.25 14.92 -13.38
C CYS A 96 -19.42 13.91 -13.30
N THR A 97 -20.03 13.72 -12.13
CA THR A 97 -21.17 12.83 -11.90
C THR A 97 -20.86 11.37 -12.29
N ILE A 98 -19.65 10.89 -11.99
CA ILE A 98 -19.21 9.52 -12.22
C ILE A 98 -19.28 8.77 -10.88
N PRO A 99 -19.90 7.57 -10.80
CA PRO A 99 -19.97 6.79 -9.58
C PRO A 99 -18.61 6.21 -9.17
N GLY A 100 -18.38 6.06 -7.85
CA GLY A 100 -17.18 5.48 -7.26
C GLY A 100 -16.98 5.94 -5.82
N THR A 101 -15.77 5.75 -5.27
CA THR A 101 -15.41 6.21 -3.92
C THR A 101 -15.66 7.70 -3.77
N SER A 102 -16.43 8.11 -2.75
CA SER A 102 -16.78 9.52 -2.50
C SER A 102 -15.56 10.34 -2.08
N SER A 103 -15.61 11.65 -2.29
CA SER A 103 -14.55 12.56 -1.83
C SER A 103 -14.40 12.53 -0.30
N ARG A 104 -15.52 12.38 0.44
CA ARG A 104 -15.48 12.21 1.90
C ARG A 104 -14.72 10.94 2.29
N THR A 105 -15.04 9.80 1.70
CA THR A 105 -14.37 8.52 2.00
C THR A 105 -12.88 8.59 1.63
N ALA A 106 -12.56 9.12 0.46
CA ALA A 106 -11.18 9.31 0.01
C ALA A 106 -10.39 10.23 0.97
N TYR A 107 -10.99 11.34 1.42
CA TYR A 107 -10.40 12.24 2.41
C TYR A 107 -10.17 11.52 3.75
N LEU A 108 -11.15 10.80 4.27
CA LEU A 108 -11.04 10.07 5.53
C LEU A 108 -9.98 8.95 5.47
N CYS A 109 -9.79 8.32 4.31
CA CYS A 109 -8.71 7.34 4.10
C CYS A 109 -7.34 8.00 3.89
N ARG A 110 -7.25 9.32 3.79
CA ARG A 110 -6.02 10.07 3.54
C ARG A 110 -5.54 10.87 4.76
N ASP A 111 -6.44 11.58 5.44
CA ASP A 111 -6.11 12.41 6.59
C ASP A 111 -6.13 11.59 7.89
N LYS A 112 -4.94 11.30 8.43
CA LYS A 112 -4.75 10.43 9.59
C LYS A 112 -5.47 10.90 10.86
N VAL A 113 -5.66 12.22 11.00
CA VAL A 113 -6.34 12.81 12.16
C VAL A 113 -7.84 12.62 12.05
N ALA A 114 -8.44 13.04 10.92
CA ALA A 114 -9.86 12.88 10.65
C ALA A 114 -10.28 11.39 10.64
N MET A 115 -9.47 10.55 10.01
CA MET A 115 -9.63 9.09 10.01
C MET A 115 -9.78 8.53 11.42
N LYS A 116 -8.81 8.80 12.30
CA LYS A 116 -8.82 8.26 13.68
C LYS A 116 -9.91 8.86 14.55
N GLU A 117 -10.31 10.11 14.32
CA GLU A 117 -11.44 10.71 15.02
C GLU A 117 -12.74 9.96 14.70
N VAL A 118 -13.05 9.74 13.42
CA VAL A 118 -14.22 8.97 13.00
C VAL A 118 -14.21 7.55 13.57
N LEU A 119 -13.04 6.88 13.50
CA LEU A 119 -12.90 5.50 13.96
C LEU A 119 -13.02 5.37 15.49
N ARG A 120 -12.49 6.32 16.27
CA ARG A 120 -12.70 6.34 17.74
C ARG A 120 -14.16 6.49 18.09
N ASN A 121 -14.89 7.38 17.40
CA ASN A 121 -16.32 7.57 17.59
C ASN A 121 -17.13 6.32 17.24
N ALA A 122 -16.62 5.48 16.31
CA ALA A 122 -17.19 4.18 15.95
C ALA A 122 -16.72 3.03 16.87
N GLY A 123 -15.96 3.33 17.92
CA GLY A 123 -15.45 2.31 18.87
C GLY A 123 -14.34 1.41 18.33
N VAL A 124 -13.63 1.84 17.27
CA VAL A 124 -12.44 1.14 16.77
C VAL A 124 -11.24 1.50 17.66
N PRO A 125 -10.51 0.50 18.20
CA PRO A 125 -9.33 0.76 19.01
C PRO A 125 -8.19 1.38 18.17
N THR A 126 -7.83 2.63 18.44
CA THR A 126 -6.73 3.35 17.79
C THR A 126 -5.69 3.77 18.83
N ALA A 127 -4.48 4.13 18.40
CA ALA A 127 -3.57 4.90 19.23
C ALA A 127 -4.19 6.25 19.63
N ALA A 128 -3.83 6.77 20.80
CA ALA A 128 -4.12 8.17 21.12
C ALA A 128 -3.46 9.06 20.07
N SER A 129 -4.20 10.00 19.50
CA SER A 129 -3.69 10.85 18.40
C SER A 129 -4.36 12.20 18.36
N ALA A 130 -3.62 13.21 17.88
CA ALA A 130 -4.13 14.55 17.64
C ALA A 130 -3.49 15.17 16.39
N GLY A 131 -4.15 16.18 15.83
CA GLY A 131 -3.53 17.10 14.90
C GLY A 131 -2.95 18.28 15.68
N VAL A 132 -1.68 18.59 15.46
CA VAL A 132 -0.99 19.72 16.09
C VAL A 132 -0.30 20.56 15.04
N SER A 133 -0.21 21.89 15.31
CA SER A 133 0.46 22.85 14.43
C SER A 133 1.45 23.75 15.20
N SER A 134 1.67 23.44 16.49
CA SER A 134 2.68 24.10 17.30
C SER A 134 3.45 23.12 18.16
N LEU A 135 4.70 23.47 18.49
CA LEU A 135 5.52 22.69 19.41
C LEU A 135 4.89 22.63 20.81
N ALA A 136 4.22 23.70 21.25
CA ALA A 136 3.55 23.74 22.54
C ALA A 136 2.44 22.70 22.64
N ASP A 137 1.56 22.61 21.62
CA ASP A 137 0.50 21.60 21.58
C ASP A 137 1.07 20.18 21.54
N ALA A 138 2.19 19.96 20.83
CA ALA A 138 2.85 18.67 20.77
C ALA A 138 3.46 18.25 22.12
N ILE A 139 4.07 19.20 22.86
CA ILE A 139 4.60 18.96 24.21
C ILE A 139 3.44 18.65 25.17
N ASP A 140 2.36 19.40 25.13
CA ASP A 140 1.18 19.19 25.98
C ASP A 140 0.55 17.81 25.70
N PHE A 141 0.46 17.41 24.43
CA PHE A 141 0.03 16.05 24.07
C PHE A 141 0.94 15.00 24.68
N GLY A 142 2.27 15.18 24.57
CA GLY A 142 3.25 14.24 25.13
C GLY A 142 3.17 14.11 26.65
N ARG A 143 2.96 15.22 27.37
CA ARG A 143 2.76 15.23 28.83
C ARG A 143 1.49 14.51 29.26
N HIS A 144 0.45 14.55 28.41
CA HIS A 144 -0.84 13.93 28.70
C HIS A 144 -0.85 12.42 28.37
N VAL A 145 -0.28 12.03 27.24
CA VAL A 145 -0.34 10.66 26.69
C VAL A 145 0.86 9.82 27.16
N GLY A 146 2.03 10.45 27.38
CA GLY A 146 3.31 9.79 27.67
C GLY A 146 4.14 9.59 26.39
N TYR A 147 5.37 9.13 26.61
CA TYR A 147 6.34 8.81 25.55
C TYR A 147 6.59 7.30 25.46
N PRO A 148 7.05 6.77 24.31
CA PRO A 148 7.40 7.46 23.06
C PRO A 148 6.21 7.95 22.27
N LEU A 149 6.46 8.93 21.38
CA LEU A 149 5.48 9.47 20.44
C LEU A 149 5.93 9.27 19.00
N ILE A 150 4.96 9.21 18.08
CA ILE A 150 5.16 9.27 16.63
C ILE A 150 4.65 10.61 16.12
N ILE A 151 5.46 11.28 15.32
CA ILE A 151 5.13 12.51 14.60
C ILE A 151 5.25 12.24 13.12
N LYS A 152 4.22 12.55 12.34
CA LYS A 152 4.19 12.28 10.89
C LYS A 152 3.32 13.29 10.14
N PRO A 153 3.57 13.51 8.84
CA PRO A 153 2.65 14.29 8.01
C PRO A 153 1.25 13.67 8.03
N ARG A 154 0.21 14.51 7.93
CA ARG A 154 -1.19 14.06 8.00
C ARG A 154 -1.58 13.16 6.84
N ASP A 155 -0.97 13.37 5.67
CA ASP A 155 -1.35 12.79 4.38
C ASP A 155 -0.22 12.03 3.66
N ALA A 156 0.92 11.79 4.31
CA ALA A 156 1.99 10.95 3.75
C ALA A 156 1.67 9.45 3.86
N ALA A 157 2.34 8.64 3.04
CA ALA A 157 2.25 7.18 3.03
C ALA A 157 3.65 6.54 3.11
N GLY A 158 3.73 5.24 3.47
CA GLY A 158 4.96 4.47 3.45
C GLY A 158 6.01 4.91 4.48
N ALA A 159 5.60 5.36 5.65
CA ALA A 159 6.45 5.88 6.72
C ALA A 159 7.29 7.13 6.35
N ALA A 160 7.05 7.74 5.18
CA ALA A 160 7.75 8.97 4.78
C ALA A 160 7.50 10.11 5.78
N GLY A 161 8.59 10.74 6.24
CA GLY A 161 8.51 11.84 7.20
C GLY A 161 8.02 11.42 8.60
N THR A 162 8.07 10.13 8.95
CA THR A 162 7.68 9.62 10.26
C THR A 162 8.87 9.65 11.22
N TYR A 163 8.67 10.32 12.35
CA TYR A 163 9.66 10.46 13.41
C TYR A 163 9.15 9.83 14.70
N ARG A 164 10.07 9.25 15.47
CA ARG A 164 9.82 8.80 16.86
C ARG A 164 10.56 9.71 17.82
N ALA A 165 9.86 10.17 18.85
CA ALA A 165 10.43 10.92 19.96
C ALA A 165 10.26 10.11 21.26
N ASN A 166 11.35 9.78 21.94
CA ASN A 166 11.33 8.98 23.16
C ASN A 166 11.10 9.81 24.43
N ASP A 167 11.30 11.11 24.34
CA ASP A 167 11.07 12.09 25.40
C ASP A 167 10.80 13.49 24.83
N GLU A 168 10.58 14.48 25.72
CA GLU A 168 10.30 15.87 25.35
C GLU A 168 11.51 16.52 24.61
N SER A 169 12.74 16.16 24.95
CA SER A 169 13.93 16.72 24.30
C SER A 169 14.05 16.23 22.86
N GLU A 170 13.79 14.95 22.63
CA GLU A 170 13.75 14.40 21.26
C GLU A 170 12.58 14.99 20.47
N LEU A 171 11.40 15.20 21.09
CA LEU A 171 10.27 15.86 20.44
C LEU A 171 10.63 17.26 19.93
N VAL A 172 11.30 18.08 20.76
CA VAL A 172 11.79 19.40 20.35
C VAL A 172 12.76 19.30 19.16
N SER A 173 13.65 18.30 19.21
CA SER A 173 14.63 18.06 18.14
C SER A 173 13.97 17.69 16.80
N VAL A 174 12.97 16.79 16.82
CA VAL A 174 12.29 16.35 15.59
C VAL A 174 11.30 17.39 15.05
N ALA A 175 10.84 18.32 15.88
CA ALA A 175 9.89 19.37 15.47
C ALA A 175 10.39 20.21 14.29
N GLN A 176 11.70 20.42 14.20
CA GLN A 176 12.32 21.12 13.05
C GLN A 176 12.25 20.27 11.77
N GLY A 177 12.58 18.97 11.90
CA GLY A 177 12.61 18.06 10.74
C GLY A 177 11.24 17.76 10.14
N CYS A 178 10.15 17.86 10.93
CA CYS A 178 8.78 17.63 10.44
C CYS A 178 8.02 18.93 10.10
N GLY A 179 8.68 20.09 10.15
CA GLY A 179 8.07 21.38 9.85
C GLY A 179 7.16 21.95 10.95
N LEU A 180 7.03 21.26 12.09
CA LEU A 180 6.18 21.70 13.21
C LEU A 180 6.67 23.01 13.82
N ALA A 181 7.99 23.21 13.84
CA ALA A 181 8.59 24.45 14.33
C ALA A 181 8.17 25.67 13.49
N ASP A 182 7.86 25.48 12.22
CA ASP A 182 7.40 26.49 11.26
C ASP A 182 5.87 26.54 11.15
N GLY A 183 5.15 25.80 12.00
CA GLY A 183 3.69 25.79 12.06
C GLY A 183 3.02 24.82 11.06
N ALA A 184 3.78 23.90 10.44
CA ALA A 184 3.17 22.88 9.57
C ALA A 184 2.26 21.93 10.39
N PRO A 185 1.04 21.66 9.91
CA PRO A 185 0.14 20.76 10.61
C PRO A 185 0.62 19.30 10.47
N VAL A 186 0.83 18.63 11.60
CA VAL A 186 1.24 17.22 11.65
C VAL A 186 0.26 16.38 12.46
N ALA A 187 0.29 15.06 12.26
CA ALA A 187 -0.33 14.09 13.15
C ALA A 187 0.70 13.68 14.22
N ILE A 188 0.29 13.74 15.49
CA ILE A 188 1.03 13.21 16.63
C ILE A 188 0.27 12.06 17.25
N GLU A 189 0.97 10.97 17.61
CA GLU A 189 0.37 9.73 18.05
C GLU A 189 1.17 9.08 19.17
N GLU A 190 0.49 8.37 20.06
CA GLU A 190 1.09 7.39 20.95
C GLU A 190 1.86 6.34 20.14
N PHE A 191 3.09 6.00 20.55
CA PHE A 191 3.79 4.88 19.95
C PHE A 191 3.17 3.55 20.42
N VAL A 192 2.72 2.75 19.47
CA VAL A 192 2.14 1.43 19.74
C VAL A 192 3.24 0.38 19.62
N GLU A 193 3.61 -0.24 20.76
CA GLU A 193 4.48 -1.41 20.77
C GLU A 193 3.69 -2.65 20.39
N GLY A 194 4.26 -3.46 19.51
CA GLY A 194 3.65 -4.71 19.10
C GLY A 194 4.11 -5.18 17.73
N HIS A 195 3.60 -6.33 17.33
CA HIS A 195 3.76 -6.86 16.00
C HIS A 195 2.88 -6.08 15.01
N GLU A 196 3.45 -5.70 13.91
CA GLU A 196 2.80 -4.94 12.85
C GLU A 196 2.37 -5.86 11.71
N GLY A 197 1.20 -5.60 11.17
CA GLY A 197 0.69 -6.27 10.00
C GLY A 197 -0.39 -5.45 9.33
N PHE A 198 -0.98 -6.01 8.29
CA PHE A 198 -2.07 -5.35 7.59
C PHE A 198 -3.16 -6.34 7.16
N TYR A 199 -4.34 -5.79 6.97
CA TYR A 199 -5.53 -6.47 6.51
C TYR A 199 -6.04 -5.76 5.27
N ASP A 200 -5.95 -6.44 4.16
CA ASP A 200 -6.34 -5.90 2.86
C ASP A 200 -7.66 -6.52 2.43
N THR A 201 -8.52 -5.70 1.87
CA THR A 201 -9.80 -6.18 1.35
C THR A 201 -10.07 -5.67 -0.06
N LEU A 202 -10.86 -6.43 -0.78
CA LEU A 202 -11.65 -5.96 -1.91
C LEU A 202 -13.10 -5.94 -1.46
N THR A 203 -13.65 -4.74 -1.27
CA THR A 203 -15.04 -4.55 -0.87
C THR A 203 -15.95 -4.39 -2.07
N VAL A 204 -17.20 -4.83 -1.94
CA VAL A 204 -18.27 -4.64 -2.91
C VAL A 204 -19.50 -4.15 -2.16
N GLU A 205 -19.97 -2.93 -2.46
CA GLU A 205 -21.13 -2.31 -1.81
C GLU A 205 -21.06 -2.32 -0.27
N GLY A 206 -19.86 -2.15 0.28
CA GLY A 206 -19.61 -2.13 1.73
C GLY A 206 -19.36 -3.50 2.37
N GLU A 207 -19.57 -4.58 1.63
CA GLU A 207 -19.28 -5.93 2.11
C GLU A 207 -17.91 -6.41 1.63
N VAL A 208 -17.25 -7.24 2.45
CA VAL A 208 -15.92 -7.80 2.12
C VAL A 208 -16.09 -8.96 1.15
N GLY A 209 -15.70 -8.78 -0.11
CA GLY A 209 -15.68 -9.84 -1.13
C GLY A 209 -14.43 -10.71 -1.04
N HIS A 210 -13.25 -10.10 -0.94
CA HIS A 210 -11.99 -10.80 -0.69
C HIS A 210 -11.23 -10.14 0.44
N GLU A 211 -10.48 -10.94 1.21
CA GLU A 211 -9.71 -10.48 2.35
C GLU A 211 -8.37 -11.20 2.46
N PHE A 212 -7.34 -10.49 2.92
CA PHE A 212 -5.99 -10.99 3.10
C PHE A 212 -5.36 -10.41 4.35
N ILE A 213 -4.54 -11.20 5.05
CA ILE A 213 -3.76 -10.74 6.20
C ILE A 213 -2.29 -10.98 5.91
N SER A 214 -1.49 -9.98 6.20
CA SER A 214 -0.05 -10.03 6.02
C SER A 214 0.67 -9.45 7.24
N HIS A 215 1.91 -9.87 7.42
CA HIS A 215 2.76 -9.54 8.54
C HIS A 215 4.05 -8.92 8.06
N TYR A 216 4.53 -7.87 8.74
CA TYR A 216 5.85 -7.30 8.55
C TYR A 216 6.89 -7.97 9.45
N TYR A 217 8.09 -8.20 8.92
CA TYR A 217 9.25 -8.71 9.65
C TYR A 217 10.53 -8.01 9.18
N PRO A 218 11.09 -7.11 10.03
CA PRO A 218 10.51 -6.50 11.22
C PRO A 218 9.41 -5.48 10.86
N ASN A 219 8.88 -4.76 11.87
CA ASN A 219 7.95 -3.65 11.68
C ASN A 219 8.53 -2.59 10.73
N VAL A 220 7.65 -1.89 9.99
CA VAL A 220 8.03 -0.97 8.89
C VAL A 220 9.02 0.10 9.35
N LEU A 221 8.79 0.74 10.51
CA LEU A 221 9.66 1.79 11.01
C LEU A 221 11.10 1.31 11.27
N GLU A 222 11.28 0.08 11.72
CA GLU A 222 12.58 -0.54 11.89
C GLU A 222 13.19 -0.93 10.53
N ALA A 223 12.40 -1.57 9.69
CA ALA A 223 12.80 -1.98 8.36
C ALA A 223 13.31 -0.81 7.50
N MET A 224 12.70 0.37 7.61
CA MET A 224 13.05 1.57 6.84
C MET A 224 14.22 2.37 7.41
N ARG A 225 14.81 1.94 8.54
CA ARG A 225 15.97 2.59 9.17
C ARG A 225 17.24 1.76 9.14
N ALA A 226 17.14 0.46 8.91
CA ALA A 226 18.26 -0.47 9.07
C ALA A 226 18.63 -1.12 7.72
N ARG A 227 19.79 -0.76 7.18
CA ARG A 227 20.29 -1.31 5.91
C ARG A 227 20.62 -2.81 6.00
N TRP A 228 21.15 -3.26 7.13
CA TRP A 228 21.59 -4.65 7.34
C TRP A 228 20.44 -5.65 7.53
N ILE A 229 19.21 -5.18 7.57
CA ILE A 229 18.03 -6.04 7.65
C ILE A 229 17.54 -6.34 6.24
N SER A 230 17.25 -7.60 5.96
CA SER A 230 16.49 -8.04 4.78
C SER A 230 14.99 -8.16 5.17
N PRO A 231 14.21 -7.07 5.04
CA PRO A 231 12.84 -7.06 5.53
C PRO A 231 11.94 -7.94 4.69
N GLN A 232 10.93 -8.51 5.34
CA GLN A 232 10.00 -9.45 4.75
C GLN A 232 8.56 -8.97 4.95
N ILE A 233 7.70 -9.27 3.98
CA ILE A 233 6.25 -9.16 4.11
C ILE A 233 5.68 -10.54 3.76
N ILE A 234 4.89 -11.11 4.65
CA ILE A 234 4.36 -12.48 4.47
C ILE A 234 2.84 -12.48 4.60
N SER A 235 2.16 -12.83 3.52
CA SER A 235 0.71 -13.11 3.52
C SER A 235 0.44 -14.50 4.06
N THR A 236 -0.45 -14.60 5.04
CA THR A 236 -0.82 -15.88 5.62
C THR A 236 -1.94 -16.59 4.85
N ASN A 237 -1.84 -17.91 4.72
CA ASN A 237 -2.95 -18.76 4.31
C ASN A 237 -3.85 -19.20 5.49
N ARG A 238 -3.49 -18.85 6.73
CA ARG A 238 -4.17 -19.22 7.98
C ARG A 238 -5.29 -18.25 8.37
N ILE A 239 -5.84 -17.51 7.40
CA ILE A 239 -6.82 -16.42 7.64
C ILE A 239 -8.09 -16.87 8.38
N HIS A 240 -8.39 -18.17 8.38
CA HIS A 240 -9.54 -18.75 9.08
C HIS A 240 -9.22 -19.20 10.52
N GLU A 241 -7.98 -19.05 10.97
CA GLU A 241 -7.63 -19.35 12.37
C GLU A 241 -8.23 -18.28 13.31
N PRO A 242 -8.73 -18.68 14.50
CA PRO A 242 -9.41 -17.77 15.43
C PRO A 242 -8.58 -16.55 15.86
N GLY A 243 -7.24 -16.65 15.79
CA GLY A 243 -6.34 -15.53 16.08
C GLY A 243 -6.56 -14.30 15.21
N TYR A 244 -7.13 -14.46 14.02
CA TYR A 244 -7.39 -13.36 13.08
C TYR A 244 -8.81 -12.77 13.14
N ASP A 245 -9.72 -13.37 13.92
CA ASP A 245 -11.11 -12.93 13.98
C ASP A 245 -11.27 -11.47 14.47
N GLN A 246 -10.43 -11.06 15.42
CA GLN A 246 -10.44 -9.68 15.92
C GLN A 246 -10.00 -8.68 14.84
N ILE A 247 -9.03 -9.03 13.99
CA ILE A 247 -8.54 -8.19 12.90
C ILE A 247 -9.64 -8.03 11.86
N LYS A 248 -10.29 -9.13 11.45
CA LYS A 248 -11.40 -9.10 10.49
C LYS A 248 -12.60 -8.30 11.03
N ALA A 249 -12.94 -8.50 12.29
CA ALA A 249 -14.03 -7.75 12.94
C ALA A 249 -13.72 -6.25 13.04
N MET A 250 -12.46 -5.88 13.30
CA MET A 250 -12.00 -4.50 13.27
C MET A 250 -12.09 -3.93 11.86
N GLY A 251 -11.59 -4.67 10.85
CA GLY A 251 -11.62 -4.23 9.45
C GLY A 251 -13.04 -3.98 8.94
N LYS A 252 -13.99 -4.86 9.27
CA LYS A 252 -15.40 -4.65 8.90
C LYS A 252 -15.96 -3.35 9.51
N ARG A 253 -15.70 -3.08 10.77
CA ARG A 253 -16.12 -1.82 11.42
C ARG A 253 -15.43 -0.59 10.79
N VAL A 254 -14.18 -0.70 10.39
CA VAL A 254 -13.45 0.39 9.71
C VAL A 254 -14.07 0.69 8.34
N VAL A 255 -14.35 -0.35 7.53
CA VAL A 255 -15.04 -0.23 6.24
C VAL A 255 -16.36 0.50 6.39
N GLU A 256 -17.20 0.09 7.35
CA GLU A 256 -18.49 0.69 7.65
C GLU A 256 -18.35 2.15 8.12
N ALA A 257 -17.51 2.42 9.10
CA ALA A 257 -17.35 3.76 9.70
C ALA A 257 -16.82 4.82 8.72
N LEU A 258 -15.96 4.43 7.80
CA LEU A 258 -15.41 5.33 6.77
C LEU A 258 -16.28 5.41 5.51
N GLY A 259 -17.35 4.64 5.43
CA GLY A 259 -18.28 4.62 4.29
C GLY A 259 -17.65 4.04 3.02
N LEU A 260 -16.72 3.10 3.18
CA LEU A 260 -16.13 2.38 2.05
C LEU A 260 -17.20 1.49 1.40
N GLN A 261 -17.39 1.66 0.09
CA GLN A 261 -18.36 0.91 -0.70
C GLN A 261 -17.65 -0.14 -1.55
N THR A 262 -17.36 0.15 -2.81
CA THR A 262 -16.61 -0.75 -3.69
C THR A 262 -15.21 -0.20 -3.90
N SER A 263 -14.22 -0.86 -3.29
CA SER A 263 -12.83 -0.41 -3.30
C SER A 263 -11.88 -1.53 -2.87
N ALA A 264 -10.64 -1.48 -3.34
CA ALA A 264 -9.55 -2.13 -2.65
C ALA A 264 -9.18 -1.32 -1.41
N THR A 265 -8.76 -1.98 -0.33
CA THR A 265 -8.29 -1.31 0.89
C THR A 265 -6.99 -1.91 1.39
N HIS A 266 -6.20 -1.09 2.06
CA HIS A 266 -4.98 -1.50 2.76
C HIS A 266 -5.02 -0.93 4.17
N MET A 267 -5.32 -1.79 5.17
CA MET A 267 -5.48 -1.40 6.58
C MET A 267 -4.35 -1.95 7.44
N GLU A 268 -3.57 -1.08 8.03
CA GLU A 268 -2.49 -1.45 8.95
C GLU A 268 -2.98 -1.56 10.40
N TRP A 269 -2.40 -2.50 11.13
CA TRP A 269 -2.71 -2.77 12.53
C TRP A 269 -1.46 -3.16 13.33
N PHE A 270 -1.53 -2.95 14.66
CA PHE A 270 -0.56 -3.43 15.63
C PHE A 270 -1.22 -4.34 16.65
N LEU A 271 -0.53 -5.41 17.03
CA LEU A 271 -0.95 -6.30 18.11
C LEU A 271 0.17 -6.39 19.15
N GLY A 272 -0.08 -5.85 20.34
CA GLY A 272 0.87 -5.81 21.45
C GLY A 272 0.19 -6.00 22.80
N ALA A 273 0.91 -5.64 23.88
CA ALA A 273 0.40 -5.78 25.24
C ALA A 273 -0.91 -5.03 25.51
N LYS A 274 -1.16 -3.92 24.79
CA LYS A 274 -2.41 -3.14 24.85
C LYS A 274 -3.52 -3.69 23.94
N GLY A 275 -3.36 -4.91 23.39
CA GLY A 275 -4.28 -5.55 22.45
C GLY A 275 -4.12 -5.02 21.02
N LEU A 276 -5.11 -5.36 20.18
CA LEU A 276 -5.16 -4.94 18.77
C LEU A 276 -5.46 -3.44 18.67
N ARG A 277 -4.72 -2.75 17.81
CA ARG A 277 -4.88 -1.32 17.49
C ARG A 277 -4.87 -1.11 15.99
N PHE A 278 -5.82 -0.33 15.50
CA PHE A 278 -5.81 0.21 14.16
C PHE A 278 -4.69 1.26 14.00
N SER A 279 -3.99 1.24 12.89
CA SER A 279 -2.94 2.22 12.53
C SER A 279 -3.43 3.21 11.49
N GLU A 280 -3.58 2.76 10.25
CA GLU A 280 -4.10 3.57 9.14
C GLU A 280 -4.78 2.70 8.08
N ILE A 281 -5.52 3.32 7.16
CA ILE A 281 -6.11 2.65 6.00
C ILE A 281 -6.04 3.55 4.77
N GLY A 282 -5.71 2.96 3.61
CA GLY A 282 -5.91 3.57 2.30
C GLY A 282 -7.04 2.90 1.54
N CYS A 283 -7.85 3.64 0.79
CA CYS A 283 -8.86 3.10 -0.12
C CYS A 283 -8.24 2.82 -1.50
N ARG A 284 -7.21 2.02 -1.50
CA ARG A 284 -6.44 1.58 -2.67
C ARG A 284 -5.70 0.27 -2.39
N PRO A 285 -5.21 -0.43 -3.41
CA PRO A 285 -4.36 -1.60 -3.24
C PRO A 285 -3.06 -1.28 -2.47
N PRO A 286 -2.48 -2.25 -1.73
CA PRO A 286 -1.15 -2.10 -1.14
C PRO A 286 -0.05 -1.95 -2.19
N GLY A 287 1.09 -1.43 -1.76
CA GLY A 287 2.31 -1.38 -2.56
C GLY A 287 3.09 -2.70 -2.54
N VAL A 288 4.37 -2.61 -2.92
CA VAL A 288 5.38 -3.67 -2.77
C VAL A 288 5.00 -4.99 -3.47
N GLY A 289 4.24 -4.93 -4.58
CA GLY A 289 3.81 -6.14 -5.29
C GLY A 289 3.01 -7.12 -4.41
N GLN A 290 2.23 -6.59 -3.48
CA GLN A 290 1.54 -7.44 -2.52
C GLN A 290 0.37 -8.20 -3.15
N TRP A 291 -0.26 -7.61 -4.18
CA TRP A 291 -1.31 -8.30 -4.92
C TRP A 291 -0.79 -9.49 -5.71
N GLU A 292 0.42 -9.40 -6.26
CA GLU A 292 1.12 -10.54 -6.88
C GLU A 292 1.35 -11.67 -5.85
N SER A 293 1.67 -11.32 -4.59
CA SER A 293 1.78 -12.31 -3.51
C SER A 293 0.43 -12.96 -3.19
N TYR A 294 -0.67 -12.19 -3.21
CA TYR A 294 -2.02 -12.74 -3.04
C TYR A 294 -2.42 -13.65 -4.19
N CYS A 295 -2.15 -13.26 -5.43
CA CYS A 295 -2.39 -14.09 -6.60
C CYS A 295 -1.60 -15.40 -6.53
N ALA A 296 -0.31 -15.34 -6.21
CA ALA A 296 0.57 -16.51 -6.13
C ALA A 296 0.21 -17.46 -4.97
N GLY A 297 -0.23 -16.91 -3.83
CA GLY A 297 -0.64 -17.68 -2.65
C GLY A 297 -2.00 -18.35 -2.80
N ASN A 298 -2.89 -17.76 -3.60
CA ASN A 298 -4.29 -18.19 -3.71
C ASN A 298 -4.70 -18.73 -5.08
N GLU A 299 -3.77 -18.79 -6.03
CA GLU A 299 -3.96 -19.38 -7.37
C GLU A 299 -5.16 -18.78 -8.13
N PHE A 300 -5.32 -17.42 -8.06
CA PHE A 300 -6.40 -16.69 -8.74
C PHE A 300 -5.93 -15.29 -9.19
N ASP A 301 -6.72 -14.61 -10.00
CA ASP A 301 -6.41 -13.28 -10.53
C ASP A 301 -7.17 -12.20 -9.75
N LEU A 302 -6.54 -11.66 -8.70
CA LEU A 302 -7.13 -10.59 -7.87
C LEU A 302 -7.33 -9.28 -8.64
N TYR A 303 -6.52 -9.01 -9.66
CA TYR A 303 -6.71 -7.84 -10.52
C TYR A 303 -8.01 -7.95 -11.32
N ARG A 304 -8.30 -9.16 -11.85
CA ARG A 304 -9.56 -9.42 -12.53
C ARG A 304 -10.74 -9.33 -11.56
N GLU A 305 -10.60 -9.84 -10.34
CA GLU A 305 -11.65 -9.72 -9.32
C GLU A 305 -11.93 -8.25 -8.95
N TRP A 306 -10.88 -7.41 -8.89
CA TRP A 306 -11.05 -5.97 -8.72
C TRP A 306 -11.83 -5.34 -9.90
N ALA A 307 -11.48 -5.68 -11.13
CA ALA A 307 -12.20 -5.20 -12.30
C ALA A 307 -13.68 -5.64 -12.28
N MET A 308 -13.97 -6.88 -11.88
CA MET A 308 -15.34 -7.38 -11.69
C MET A 308 -16.07 -6.63 -10.56
N ALA A 309 -15.39 -6.34 -9.44
CA ALA A 309 -15.96 -5.59 -8.34
C ALA A 309 -16.34 -4.17 -8.77
N VAL A 310 -15.42 -3.41 -9.35
CA VAL A 310 -15.67 -2.01 -9.73
C VAL A 310 -16.64 -1.86 -10.89
N CYS A 311 -16.65 -2.79 -11.85
CA CYS A 311 -17.51 -2.72 -13.02
C CYS A 311 -18.87 -3.41 -12.84
N HIS A 312 -18.90 -4.54 -12.14
CA HIS A 312 -20.09 -5.40 -12.08
C HIS A 312 -20.61 -5.64 -10.66
N LEU A 313 -20.02 -4.98 -9.65
CA LEU A 313 -20.40 -5.06 -8.23
C LEU A 313 -20.48 -6.51 -7.71
N ARG A 314 -19.52 -7.34 -8.11
CA ARG A 314 -19.40 -8.74 -7.66
C ARG A 314 -17.97 -9.25 -7.79
N THR A 315 -17.70 -10.37 -7.15
CA THR A 315 -16.51 -11.20 -7.34
C THR A 315 -16.92 -12.57 -7.91
N ASP A 316 -16.08 -13.20 -8.72
CA ASP A 316 -16.39 -14.46 -9.41
C ASP A 316 -15.58 -15.65 -8.89
N GLN A 317 -14.32 -15.41 -8.45
CA GLN A 317 -13.38 -16.46 -8.09
C GLN A 317 -13.30 -16.60 -6.56
N GLN A 318 -12.87 -17.78 -6.13
CA GLN A 318 -12.57 -18.05 -4.72
C GLN A 318 -11.08 -18.29 -4.54
N PRO A 319 -10.41 -17.61 -3.59
CA PRO A 319 -9.01 -17.85 -3.27
C PRO A 319 -8.82 -19.23 -2.67
N THR A 320 -7.84 -20.00 -3.15
CA THR A 320 -7.61 -21.39 -2.69
C THR A 320 -7.08 -21.47 -1.26
N ARG A 321 -6.44 -20.43 -0.77
CA ARG A 321 -5.74 -20.38 0.53
C ARG A 321 -4.69 -21.50 0.68
N ARG A 322 -4.14 -21.97 -0.43
CA ARG A 322 -3.23 -23.10 -0.42
C ARG A 322 -1.86 -22.75 0.11
N PHE A 323 -1.36 -21.57 -0.23
CA PHE A 323 -0.02 -21.15 0.12
C PHE A 323 -0.03 -19.85 0.94
N SER A 324 0.84 -19.75 1.94
CA SER A 324 1.40 -18.48 2.37
C SER A 324 2.39 -18.01 1.33
N CYS A 325 2.46 -16.69 1.08
CA CYS A 325 3.37 -16.12 0.11
C CYS A 325 4.07 -14.91 0.73
N GLY A 326 5.38 -14.84 0.60
CA GLY A 326 6.18 -13.75 1.17
C GLY A 326 7.15 -13.16 0.18
N ILE A 327 7.44 -11.88 0.35
CA ILE A 327 8.52 -11.18 -0.33
C ILE A 327 9.63 -10.87 0.67
N ILE A 328 10.89 -11.03 0.26
CA ILE A 328 12.07 -10.61 0.99
C ILE A 328 12.84 -9.61 0.15
N ALA A 329 13.11 -8.43 0.73
CA ALA A 329 13.98 -7.41 0.13
C ALA A 329 15.43 -7.70 0.49
N LEU A 330 16.29 -7.76 -0.51
CA LEU A 330 17.72 -8.01 -0.36
C LEU A 330 18.46 -6.69 -0.57
N ARG A 331 19.05 -6.18 0.50
CA ARG A 331 19.69 -4.87 0.49
C ARG A 331 21.22 -4.97 0.33
N PRO A 332 21.82 -4.06 -0.44
CA PRO A 332 23.28 -4.00 -0.54
C PRO A 332 23.88 -3.53 0.80
N GLU A 333 25.06 -4.04 1.15
CA GLU A 333 25.78 -3.66 2.37
C GLU A 333 26.17 -2.17 2.39
N ARG A 334 26.39 -1.58 1.21
CA ARG A 334 26.75 -0.16 1.02
C ARG A 334 26.23 0.36 -0.32
N ASP A 335 26.21 1.66 -0.47
CA ASP A 335 25.89 2.31 -1.75
C ASP A 335 27.03 2.13 -2.75
N GLY A 336 26.69 2.19 -4.03
CA GLY A 336 27.60 2.01 -5.14
C GLY A 336 26.90 1.35 -6.32
N ASN A 337 27.69 0.75 -7.22
CA ASN A 337 27.14 -0.07 -8.29
C ASN A 337 27.17 -1.54 -7.87
N ILE A 338 26.11 -2.27 -8.10
CA ILE A 338 26.03 -3.72 -7.86
C ILE A 338 27.03 -4.40 -8.80
N PHE A 339 27.88 -5.28 -8.29
CA PHE A 339 28.83 -6.03 -9.12
C PHE A 339 28.67 -7.54 -9.03
N SER A 340 28.07 -8.08 -7.98
CA SER A 340 27.79 -9.52 -7.87
C SER A 340 26.75 -9.83 -6.80
N TYR A 341 26.24 -11.06 -6.85
CA TYR A 341 25.39 -11.68 -5.86
C TYR A 341 26.05 -12.93 -5.29
N THR A 342 25.96 -13.17 -4.00
CA THR A 342 26.52 -14.35 -3.34
C THR A 342 25.39 -15.20 -2.74
N GLY A 343 25.59 -16.53 -2.68
CA GLY A 343 24.64 -17.47 -2.04
C GLY A 343 23.41 -17.85 -2.87
N LEU A 344 23.20 -17.25 -4.05
CA LEU A 344 22.01 -17.52 -4.89
C LEU A 344 21.94 -18.96 -5.40
N GLU A 345 23.05 -19.55 -5.83
CA GLU A 345 23.08 -20.91 -6.37
C GLU A 345 22.59 -21.93 -5.34
N ASP A 346 23.03 -21.79 -4.09
CA ASP A 346 22.58 -22.65 -2.99
C ASP A 346 21.10 -22.43 -2.65
N VAL A 347 20.64 -21.17 -2.68
CA VAL A 347 19.22 -20.83 -2.46
C VAL A 347 18.34 -21.42 -3.56
N TYR A 348 18.75 -21.34 -4.83
CA TYR A 348 18.00 -21.97 -5.93
C TYR A 348 17.99 -23.48 -5.83
N LYS A 349 19.09 -24.10 -5.41
CA LYS A 349 19.17 -25.54 -5.20
C LYS A 349 18.22 -26.02 -4.09
N ASP A 350 18.14 -25.27 -2.98
CA ASP A 350 17.38 -25.68 -1.81
C ASP A 350 15.89 -25.28 -1.90
N TYR A 351 15.58 -24.13 -2.53
CA TYR A 351 14.25 -23.49 -2.48
C TYR A 351 13.68 -23.09 -3.85
N GLY A 352 14.33 -23.49 -4.96
CA GLY A 352 13.90 -23.06 -6.31
C GLY A 352 12.43 -23.32 -6.60
N ASP A 353 11.88 -24.47 -6.17
CA ASP A 353 10.46 -24.83 -6.34
C ASP A 353 9.49 -23.94 -5.57
N ASN A 354 9.99 -23.22 -4.57
CA ASN A 354 9.20 -22.29 -3.77
C ASN A 354 9.25 -20.85 -4.28
N ILE A 355 10.26 -20.51 -5.10
CA ILE A 355 10.43 -19.16 -5.66
C ILE A 355 9.46 -18.99 -6.82
N VAL A 356 8.59 -17.98 -6.73
CA VAL A 356 7.57 -17.71 -7.76
C VAL A 356 7.88 -16.49 -8.60
N GLU A 357 8.70 -15.58 -8.07
CA GLU A 357 9.14 -14.39 -8.78
C GLU A 357 10.41 -13.82 -8.14
N GLN A 358 11.20 -13.11 -8.91
CA GLN A 358 12.44 -12.52 -8.44
C GLN A 358 12.84 -11.32 -9.27
N TYR A 359 13.63 -10.46 -8.66
CA TYR A 359 14.29 -9.35 -9.34
C TYR A 359 15.71 -9.17 -8.80
N PHE A 360 16.65 -9.22 -9.70
CA PHE A 360 18.08 -8.96 -9.44
C PHE A 360 18.56 -7.97 -10.49
N PRO A 361 18.83 -6.70 -10.12
CA PRO A 361 19.41 -5.73 -11.04
C PRO A 361 20.70 -6.25 -11.69
N GLU A 362 20.91 -5.93 -12.95
CA GLU A 362 22.13 -6.28 -13.66
C GLU A 362 23.37 -5.66 -13.00
N PRO A 363 24.52 -6.36 -13.00
CA PRO A 363 25.79 -5.77 -12.59
C PRO A 363 26.06 -4.44 -13.30
N GLY A 364 26.50 -3.43 -12.53
CA GLY A 364 26.66 -2.05 -12.98
C GLY A 364 25.48 -1.14 -12.62
N THR A 365 24.34 -1.68 -12.16
CA THR A 365 23.20 -0.89 -11.69
C THR A 365 23.54 -0.19 -10.38
N ALA A 366 23.24 1.10 -10.26
CA ALA A 366 23.39 1.85 -9.04
C ALA A 366 22.39 1.37 -7.97
N THR A 367 22.86 1.23 -6.73
CA THR A 367 22.01 0.87 -5.59
C THR A 367 21.06 2.00 -5.22
N GLN A 368 19.93 1.65 -4.62
CA GLN A 368 19.00 2.58 -4.04
C GLN A 368 19.11 2.55 -2.51
N GLY A 369 18.91 3.71 -1.86
CA GLY A 369 18.88 3.81 -0.41
C GLY A 369 17.69 3.07 0.23
N VAL A 370 17.72 2.96 1.57
CA VAL A 370 16.66 2.25 2.33
C VAL A 370 15.31 2.90 2.12
N GLU A 371 15.29 4.23 2.00
CA GLU A 371 14.12 5.08 1.78
C GLU A 371 13.40 4.82 0.46
N ALA A 372 14.08 4.24 -0.51
CA ALA A 372 13.47 3.86 -1.80
C ALA A 372 12.52 2.65 -1.72
N GLY A 373 12.47 1.99 -0.56
CA GLY A 373 11.51 0.94 -0.25
C GLY A 373 11.99 -0.49 -0.44
N TYR A 374 11.07 -1.43 -0.25
CA TYR A 374 11.37 -2.87 -0.24
C TYR A 374 11.83 -3.40 -1.60
N MET A 375 11.27 -2.90 -2.70
CA MET A 375 11.54 -3.43 -4.05
C MET A 375 12.60 -2.62 -4.82
N ALA A 376 13.29 -1.70 -4.15
CA ALA A 376 14.21 -0.77 -4.81
C ALA A 376 15.50 -1.43 -5.33
N ASN A 377 15.93 -2.52 -4.69
CA ASN A 377 17.10 -3.30 -5.08
C ASN A 377 16.65 -4.73 -5.45
N ALA A 378 17.43 -5.74 -5.05
CA ALA A 378 17.05 -7.13 -5.31
C ALA A 378 15.94 -7.64 -4.35
N TRP A 379 15.12 -8.57 -4.83
CA TRP A 379 14.10 -9.21 -4.01
C TRP A 379 13.70 -10.57 -4.58
N LEU A 380 13.14 -11.41 -3.69
CA LEU A 380 12.57 -12.72 -4.02
C LEU A 380 11.14 -12.80 -3.48
N ARG A 381 10.22 -13.39 -4.26
CA ARG A 381 8.89 -13.80 -3.82
C ARG A 381 8.85 -15.32 -3.72
N VAL A 382 8.49 -15.82 -2.55
CA VAL A 382 8.54 -17.23 -2.19
C VAL A 382 7.19 -17.66 -1.64
N ARG A 383 6.73 -18.88 -1.94
CA ARG A 383 5.51 -19.45 -1.37
C ARG A 383 5.75 -20.82 -0.77
N HIS A 384 4.99 -21.14 0.27
CA HIS A 384 4.97 -22.46 0.87
C HIS A 384 3.60 -22.75 1.50
N THR A 385 3.17 -24.03 1.55
CA THR A 385 1.89 -24.42 2.16
C THR A 385 1.85 -24.20 3.67
N ASP A 386 2.98 -24.25 4.35
CA ASP A 386 3.12 -23.98 5.77
C ASP A 386 3.79 -22.60 5.99
N PHE A 387 3.12 -21.73 6.76
CA PHE A 387 3.58 -20.37 7.06
C PHE A 387 4.92 -20.34 7.82
N ASP A 388 5.10 -21.24 8.80
CA ASP A 388 6.30 -21.23 9.63
C ASP A 388 7.51 -21.78 8.88
N VAL A 389 7.29 -22.72 7.94
CA VAL A 389 8.33 -23.13 6.98
C VAL A 389 8.69 -21.99 6.05
N LEU A 390 7.72 -21.27 5.51
CA LEU A 390 7.98 -20.09 4.67
C LEU A 390 8.84 -19.05 5.40
N ARG A 391 8.51 -18.75 6.66
CA ARG A 391 9.33 -17.84 7.48
C ARG A 391 10.78 -18.29 7.62
N ARG A 392 11.00 -19.58 7.87
CA ARG A 392 12.36 -20.13 7.94
C ARG A 392 13.10 -20.01 6.62
N ILE A 393 12.43 -20.31 5.50
CA ILE A 393 13.00 -20.15 4.16
C ILE A 393 13.42 -18.69 3.92
N LEU A 394 12.55 -17.73 4.21
CA LEU A 394 12.85 -16.32 3.98
C LEU A 394 13.98 -15.83 4.90
N ASN A 395 14.05 -16.28 6.15
CA ASN A 395 15.17 -15.96 7.03
C ASN A 395 16.49 -16.50 6.48
N ASP A 396 16.51 -17.79 6.07
CA ASP A 396 17.69 -18.43 5.51
C ASP A 396 18.16 -17.74 4.22
N ILE A 397 17.23 -17.35 3.36
CA ILE A 397 17.54 -16.52 2.17
C ILE A 397 18.20 -15.20 2.57
N GLY A 398 17.63 -14.50 3.56
CA GLY A 398 18.17 -13.23 4.06
C GLY A 398 19.57 -13.32 4.66
N GLU A 399 19.91 -14.47 5.28
CA GLU A 399 21.23 -14.74 5.84
C GLU A 399 22.26 -15.13 4.78
N ARG A 400 21.85 -15.85 3.73
CA ARG A 400 22.75 -16.45 2.71
C ARG A 400 22.99 -15.55 1.51
N VAL A 401 21.98 -14.79 1.08
CA VAL A 401 22.07 -13.97 -0.12
C VAL A 401 22.68 -12.60 0.19
N GLY A 402 23.83 -12.34 -0.39
CA GLY A 402 24.51 -11.03 -0.31
C GLY A 402 24.43 -10.26 -1.63
N VAL A 403 24.00 -8.99 -1.57
CA VAL A 403 24.08 -8.03 -2.67
C VAL A 403 25.37 -7.24 -2.54
N ARG A 404 26.34 -7.46 -3.43
CA ARG A 404 27.66 -6.84 -3.38
C ARG A 404 27.69 -5.60 -4.25
N ALA A 405 27.99 -4.45 -3.65
CA ALA A 405 28.07 -3.15 -4.32
C ALA A 405 29.33 -2.37 -3.89
N GLY A 406 29.79 -1.48 -4.74
CA GLY A 406 30.97 -0.62 -4.48
C GLY A 406 31.29 0.35 -5.59
#